data_49dc987e6aa93125180436aba9cf48dc
#
_entry.id   49dc987e6aa93125180436aba9cf48dc
#
_cell.length_a   1.000
_cell.length_b   1.000
_cell.length_c   1.000
_cell.angle_alpha   90.00
_cell.angle_beta   90.00
_cell.angle_gamma   90.00
#
_symmetry.space_group_name_H-M   'P 1'
#
loop_
_entity.id
_entity.type
_entity.pdbx_description
1 polymer ?
#
loop_
_entity_poly.entity_id
_entity_poly.type
_entity_poly.pdbx_seq_one_letter_code
_entity_poly.pdbx_strand_id
1 'polypeptide(L)'
;MANIINVSKLGSLDIIRIENKFDEIYLIDKNTNVEIINSNVTIIDITKDGNVNINVNKDSVLKYFILLSQNTDRIFDVSGNVNVISVSLDDTHEMISVNLLLENAEFNLKRLVYADNFKSGFVYYVDHKNKSTFSNIENVGIASNGAKIIFDVTGKIESGMAKSRCSQLSKGILMDDESVINAKPILLIDEFDCFANHGASIGKMSDEALFYIRSRGLTKEDAFFLIISGIVNPYVDSIPDEKYKEEISSRLSNLIKG
;
A
#
# COMPACT_ATOMS: atom_id res chain seq x y z
N MET A 1 2.36 21.64 -13.45
CA MET A 1 2.94 20.90 -12.31
C MET A 1 2.19 21.31 -11.08
N ALA A 2 1.67 20.35 -10.33
CA ALA A 2 1.04 20.64 -9.04
C ALA A 2 2.10 21.21 -8.08
N ASN A 3 1.72 22.20 -7.29
CA ASN A 3 2.63 22.82 -6.31
C ASN A 3 2.70 21.90 -5.09
N ILE A 4 3.81 21.16 -4.92
CA ILE A 4 3.99 20.24 -3.80
C ILE A 4 4.56 21.02 -2.61
N ILE A 5 3.86 20.91 -1.48
CA ILE A 5 4.26 21.54 -0.21
C ILE A 5 5.08 20.53 0.59
N ASN A 6 6.38 20.77 0.74
CA ASN A 6 7.21 19.92 1.58
C ASN A 6 6.92 20.20 3.06
N VAL A 7 6.39 19.19 3.74
CA VAL A 7 5.98 19.24 5.15
C VAL A 7 7.15 19.58 6.07
N SER A 8 8.35 19.09 5.76
CA SER A 8 9.56 19.36 6.55
C SER A 8 9.97 20.84 6.58
N LYS A 9 9.45 21.66 5.65
CA LYS A 9 9.69 23.11 5.59
C LYS A 9 8.65 23.93 6.37
N LEU A 10 7.58 23.31 6.84
CA LEU A 10 6.51 23.99 7.58
C LEU A 10 6.86 24.28 9.05
N GLY A 11 8.01 23.86 9.54
CA GLY A 11 8.52 24.15 10.88
C GLY A 11 8.93 22.90 11.66
N SER A 12 9.58 23.10 12.82
CA SER A 12 9.99 22.05 13.77
C SER A 12 8.89 21.75 14.81
N LEU A 13 7.62 21.77 14.41
CA LEU A 13 6.52 21.46 15.32
C LEU A 13 6.45 19.93 15.52
N ASP A 14 6.15 19.50 16.74
CA ASP A 14 5.96 18.08 17.07
C ASP A 14 4.80 17.46 16.29
N ILE A 15 3.81 18.28 15.90
CA ILE A 15 2.65 17.88 15.08
C ILE A 15 2.38 18.93 14.01
N ILE A 16 2.32 18.49 12.76
CA ILE A 16 1.96 19.33 11.61
C ILE A 16 0.45 19.23 11.36
N ARG A 17 -0.25 20.34 11.45
CA ARG A 17 -1.68 20.40 11.20
C ARG A 17 -1.98 20.88 9.78
N ILE A 18 -2.77 20.07 9.07
CA ILE A 18 -3.33 20.39 7.75
C ILE A 18 -4.84 20.57 7.97
N GLU A 19 -5.29 21.80 7.98
CA GLU A 19 -6.67 22.16 8.35
C GLU A 19 -7.34 22.97 7.26
N ASN A 20 -8.59 22.62 6.90
CA ASN A 20 -9.41 23.28 5.89
C ASN A 20 -8.69 23.40 4.52
N LYS A 21 -7.99 22.30 4.11
CA LYS A 21 -7.25 22.22 2.85
C LYS A 21 -7.93 21.26 1.88
N PHE A 22 -7.99 21.66 0.61
CA PHE A 22 -8.66 20.88 -0.42
C PHE A 22 -7.79 20.86 -1.67
N ASP A 23 -7.62 19.65 -2.25
CA ASP A 23 -6.86 19.39 -3.47
C ASP A 23 -5.37 19.82 -3.44
N GLU A 24 -4.80 19.97 -2.23
CA GLU A 24 -3.37 20.24 -2.05
C GLU A 24 -2.56 18.93 -1.97
N ILE A 25 -1.30 18.98 -2.43
CA ILE A 25 -0.36 17.86 -2.38
C ILE A 25 0.79 18.21 -1.43
N TYR A 26 1.03 17.32 -0.47
CA TYR A 26 2.09 17.44 0.53
C TYR A 26 3.14 16.36 0.32
N LEU A 27 4.39 16.66 0.69
CA LEU A 27 5.51 15.71 0.66
C LEU A 27 6.05 15.50 2.08
N ILE A 28 6.17 14.24 2.48
CA ILE A 28 6.85 13.79 3.71
C ILE A 28 8.14 13.08 3.30
N ASP A 29 9.26 13.45 3.88
CA ASP A 29 10.59 12.91 3.58
C ASP A 29 11.38 12.46 4.84
N LYS A 30 10.76 12.55 6.03
CA LYS A 30 11.36 12.17 7.32
C LYS A 30 10.29 11.89 8.38
N ASN A 31 10.72 11.46 9.56
CA ASN A 31 9.86 11.26 10.74
C ASN A 31 8.93 12.46 10.96
N THR A 32 7.63 12.17 11.04
CA THR A 32 6.63 13.24 11.08
C THR A 32 5.35 12.77 11.76
N ASN A 33 4.73 13.68 12.52
CA ASN A 33 3.38 13.53 13.03
C ASN A 33 2.48 14.51 12.27
N VAL A 34 1.43 14.03 11.62
CA VAL A 34 0.50 14.86 10.84
C VAL A 34 -0.92 14.68 11.35
N GLU A 35 -1.61 15.77 11.53
CA GLU A 35 -3.05 15.82 11.83
C GLU A 35 -3.81 16.49 10.67
N ILE A 36 -4.82 15.78 10.13
CA ILE A 36 -5.63 16.23 9.00
C ILE A 36 -7.04 16.51 9.49
N ILE A 37 -7.46 17.78 9.38
CA ILE A 37 -8.71 18.28 9.95
C ILE A 37 -9.55 18.92 8.86
N ASN A 38 -10.78 18.44 8.67
CA ASN A 38 -11.75 18.98 7.71
C ASN A 38 -11.08 19.26 6.34
N SER A 39 -10.35 18.27 5.81
CA SER A 39 -9.50 18.45 4.63
C SER A 39 -9.61 17.27 3.67
N ASN A 40 -9.44 17.55 2.38
CA ASN A 40 -9.28 16.54 1.32
C ASN A 40 -7.94 16.78 0.64
N VAL A 41 -6.94 15.98 1.00
CA VAL A 41 -5.56 16.22 0.59
C VAL A 41 -4.87 14.95 0.12
N THR A 42 -3.79 15.15 -0.61
CA THR A 42 -2.89 14.07 -1.02
C THR A 42 -1.55 14.22 -0.32
N ILE A 43 -1.01 13.12 0.20
CA ILE A 43 0.34 13.07 0.76
C ILE A 43 1.18 12.08 -0.05
N ILE A 44 2.36 12.50 -0.46
CA ILE A 44 3.42 11.65 -0.99
C ILE A 44 4.45 11.46 0.12
N ASP A 45 4.64 10.24 0.56
CA ASP A 45 5.59 9.87 1.59
C ASP A 45 6.76 9.10 0.97
N ILE A 46 7.94 9.69 1.07
CA ILE A 46 9.22 9.14 0.62
C ILE A 46 10.18 8.90 1.80
N THR A 47 9.64 8.81 3.02
CA THR A 47 10.43 8.51 4.21
C THR A 47 11.03 7.10 4.07
N LYS A 48 12.36 7.03 4.12
CA LYS A 48 13.08 5.76 3.97
C LYS A 48 13.11 4.98 5.26
N ASP A 49 13.44 5.64 6.37
CA ASP A 49 13.63 5.02 7.68
C ASP A 49 12.96 5.85 8.77
N GLY A 50 12.33 5.19 9.74
CA GLY A 50 11.80 5.83 10.94
C GLY A 50 10.29 5.67 11.13
N ASN A 51 9.63 6.71 11.67
CA ASN A 51 8.24 6.65 12.07
C ASN A 51 7.43 7.80 11.49
N VAL A 52 6.24 7.49 10.96
CA VAL A 52 5.27 8.48 10.49
C VAL A 52 3.91 8.20 11.13
N ASN A 53 3.38 9.19 11.84
CA ASN A 53 2.08 9.10 12.50
C ASN A 53 1.10 10.04 11.81
N ILE A 54 -0.03 9.51 11.39
CA ILE A 54 -1.08 10.22 10.64
C ILE A 54 -2.39 10.12 11.40
N ASN A 55 -2.92 11.24 11.82
CA ASN A 55 -4.25 11.33 12.40
C ASN A 55 -5.20 11.99 11.38
N VAL A 56 -6.24 11.26 10.99
CA VAL A 56 -7.25 11.73 10.02
C VAL A 56 -8.57 11.90 10.73
N ASN A 57 -8.94 13.16 10.98
CA ASN A 57 -10.15 13.50 11.70
C ASN A 57 -11.42 13.26 10.86
N LYS A 58 -12.55 13.25 11.53
CA LYS A 58 -13.87 13.14 10.89
C LYS A 58 -14.00 14.18 9.76
N ASP A 59 -14.74 13.83 8.73
CA ASP A 59 -15.00 14.67 7.55
C ASP A 59 -13.73 15.00 6.72
N SER A 60 -12.64 14.23 6.94
CA SER A 60 -11.42 14.35 6.15
C SER A 60 -11.21 13.14 5.24
N VAL A 61 -10.63 13.41 4.07
CA VAL A 61 -10.23 12.39 3.09
C VAL A 61 -8.75 12.53 2.81
N LEU A 62 -8.02 11.44 2.99
CA LEU A 62 -6.59 11.38 2.69
C LEU A 62 -6.32 10.39 1.56
N LYS A 63 -5.67 10.85 0.48
CA LYS A 63 -4.95 10.00 -0.47
C LYS A 63 -3.48 9.97 -0.06
N TYR A 64 -2.94 8.78 0.18
CA TYR A 64 -1.59 8.63 0.71
C TYR A 64 -0.76 7.71 -0.19
N PHE A 65 0.38 8.21 -0.66
CA PHE A 65 1.29 7.47 -1.52
C PHE A 65 2.58 7.14 -0.77
N ILE A 66 2.87 5.85 -0.57
CA ILE A 66 4.12 5.39 0.02
C ILE A 66 5.06 5.00 -1.11
N LEU A 67 6.11 5.77 -1.30
CA LEU A 67 7.10 5.58 -2.35
C LEU A 67 8.51 5.59 -1.75
N LEU A 68 9.42 4.78 -2.28
CA LEU A 68 10.83 4.75 -1.88
C LEU A 68 11.08 4.41 -0.39
N SER A 69 10.11 3.80 0.29
CA SER A 69 10.23 3.38 1.69
C SER A 69 11.17 2.17 1.82
N GLN A 70 11.88 2.07 2.94
CA GLN A 70 12.73 0.92 3.30
C GLN A 70 12.37 0.37 4.68
N ASN A 71 12.65 1.12 5.78
CA ASN A 71 12.39 0.69 7.15
C ASN A 71 11.56 1.75 7.89
N THR A 72 10.35 1.98 7.44
CA THR A 72 9.49 3.01 8.02
C THR A 72 8.22 2.41 8.59
N ASP A 73 8.01 2.61 9.90
CA ASP A 73 6.76 2.24 10.56
C ASP A 73 5.75 3.38 10.46
N ARG A 74 4.48 3.03 10.22
CA ARG A 74 3.39 4.00 10.08
C ARG A 74 2.23 3.66 11.00
N ILE A 75 1.71 4.69 11.65
CA ILE A 75 0.49 4.60 12.44
C ILE A 75 -0.57 5.52 11.83
N PHE A 76 -1.73 4.97 11.53
CA PHE A 76 -2.90 5.70 11.07
C PHE A 76 -4.00 5.63 12.11
N ASP A 77 -4.32 6.77 12.72
CA ASP A 77 -5.50 6.97 13.56
C ASP A 77 -6.60 7.59 12.70
N VAL A 78 -7.61 6.81 12.35
CA VAL A 78 -8.55 7.14 11.29
C VAL A 78 -9.95 7.33 11.86
N SER A 79 -10.45 8.55 11.74
CA SER A 79 -11.85 8.92 12.00
C SER A 79 -12.61 9.32 10.73
N GLY A 80 -11.91 9.50 9.62
CA GLY A 80 -12.41 9.82 8.28
C GLY A 80 -12.14 8.71 7.28
N ASN A 81 -11.68 9.08 6.09
CA ASN A 81 -11.41 8.15 4.98
C ASN A 81 -9.94 8.23 4.54
N VAL A 82 -9.27 7.09 4.46
CA VAL A 82 -7.87 6.97 4.03
C VAL A 82 -7.73 5.98 2.89
N ASN A 83 -7.11 6.42 1.81
CA ASN A 83 -6.77 5.58 0.67
C ASN A 83 -5.26 5.60 0.45
N VAL A 84 -4.61 4.47 0.67
CA VAL A 84 -3.16 4.31 0.54
C VAL A 84 -2.83 3.55 -0.74
N ILE A 85 -1.89 4.08 -1.52
CA ILE A 85 -1.23 3.36 -2.62
C ILE A 85 0.25 3.29 -2.30
N SER A 86 0.80 2.10 -2.35
CA SER A 86 2.22 1.87 -2.04
C SER A 86 2.92 1.11 -3.15
N VAL A 87 4.14 1.57 -3.48
CA VAL A 87 5.03 0.89 -4.42
C VAL A 87 6.39 0.70 -3.77
N SER A 88 6.81 -0.56 -3.61
CA SER A 88 8.09 -0.95 -3.01
C SER A 88 8.93 -1.70 -4.03
N LEU A 89 10.13 -1.17 -4.31
CA LEU A 89 11.08 -1.70 -5.30
C LEU A 89 12.48 -1.92 -4.68
N ASP A 90 12.58 -1.82 -3.36
CA ASP A 90 13.81 -1.99 -2.59
C ASP A 90 13.59 -3.05 -1.49
N ASP A 91 14.69 -3.45 -0.84
CA ASP A 91 14.62 -4.22 0.41
C ASP A 91 13.86 -3.38 1.44
N THR A 92 12.63 -3.80 1.73
CA THR A 92 11.68 -3.02 2.53
C THR A 92 11.16 -3.86 3.68
N HIS A 93 11.31 -3.33 4.90
CA HIS A 93 10.70 -3.87 6.10
C HIS A 93 9.84 -2.79 6.75
N GLU A 94 8.53 -2.99 6.76
CA GLU A 94 7.58 -1.96 7.14
C GLU A 94 6.45 -2.53 8.00
N MET A 95 6.06 -1.78 9.03
CA MET A 95 4.84 -2.03 9.78
C MET A 95 3.85 -0.89 9.59
N ILE A 96 2.60 -1.24 9.30
CA ILE A 96 1.48 -0.29 9.24
C ILE A 96 0.45 -0.71 10.28
N SER A 97 0.23 0.14 11.28
CA SER A 97 -0.81 -0.01 12.28
C SER A 97 -1.94 0.97 12.01
N VAL A 98 -3.18 0.49 12.00
CA VAL A 98 -4.37 1.29 11.70
C VAL A 98 -5.38 1.13 12.83
N ASN A 99 -5.84 2.25 13.37
CA ASN A 99 -6.95 2.30 14.32
C ASN A 99 -8.14 3.01 13.65
N LEU A 100 -9.25 2.30 13.46
CA LEU A 100 -10.50 2.87 12.94
C LEU A 100 -11.35 3.35 14.12
N LEU A 101 -11.28 4.66 14.42
CA LEU A 101 -11.70 5.22 15.70
C LEU A 101 -13.17 5.65 15.76
N LEU A 102 -13.75 6.05 14.63
CA LEU A 102 -15.13 6.51 14.57
C LEU A 102 -16.01 5.62 13.69
N GLU A 103 -17.29 5.70 13.92
CA GLU A 103 -18.29 5.05 13.06
C GLU A 103 -18.16 5.55 11.62
N ASN A 104 -18.18 4.61 10.66
CA ASN A 104 -17.95 4.82 9.23
C ASN A 104 -16.52 5.27 8.86
N ALA A 105 -15.53 5.15 9.76
CA ALA A 105 -14.14 5.33 9.38
C ALA A 105 -13.70 4.25 8.38
N GLU A 106 -12.89 4.65 7.40
CA GLU A 106 -12.52 3.79 6.28
C GLU A 106 -11.03 3.84 5.99
N PHE A 107 -10.42 2.67 5.79
CA PHE A 107 -9.02 2.53 5.40
C PHE A 107 -8.86 1.52 4.27
N ASN A 108 -8.36 1.97 3.14
CA ASN A 108 -8.03 1.15 1.99
C ASN A 108 -6.53 1.22 1.70
N LEU A 109 -5.89 0.07 1.50
CA LEU A 109 -4.48 0.00 1.09
C LEU A 109 -4.35 -0.91 -0.14
N LYS A 110 -3.69 -0.40 -1.17
CA LYS A 110 -3.23 -1.18 -2.33
C LYS A 110 -1.71 -1.10 -2.40
N ARG A 111 -1.05 -2.25 -2.27
CA ARG A 111 0.41 -2.34 -2.33
C ARG A 111 0.88 -3.16 -3.52
N LEU A 112 1.86 -2.63 -4.22
CA LEU A 112 2.69 -3.32 -5.19
C LEU A 112 4.09 -3.49 -4.62
N VAL A 113 4.61 -4.71 -4.66
CA VAL A 113 6.01 -5.03 -4.35
C VAL A 113 6.63 -5.73 -5.55
N TYR A 114 7.74 -5.22 -6.06
CA TYR A 114 8.59 -5.95 -6.98
C TYR A 114 9.93 -6.19 -6.30
N ALA A 115 10.21 -7.42 -5.89
CA ALA A 115 11.45 -7.81 -5.24
C ALA A 115 12.33 -8.60 -6.21
N ASP A 116 13.59 -8.15 -6.36
CA ASP A 116 14.59 -8.77 -7.20
C ASP A 116 15.84 -9.09 -6.37
N ASN A 117 16.07 -10.38 -6.09
CA ASN A 117 17.22 -10.88 -5.31
C ASN A 117 17.36 -10.28 -3.90
N PHE A 118 16.27 -9.83 -3.29
CA PHE A 118 16.27 -9.35 -1.89
C PHE A 118 15.03 -9.84 -1.11
N LYS A 119 15.00 -9.52 0.17
CA LYS A 119 13.90 -9.90 1.06
C LYS A 119 13.12 -8.66 1.47
N SER A 120 11.79 -8.75 1.45
CA SER A 120 10.94 -7.69 1.96
C SER A 120 9.84 -8.26 2.84
N GLY A 121 9.52 -7.55 3.91
CA GLY A 121 8.51 -7.92 4.89
C GLY A 121 7.56 -6.79 5.20
N PHE A 122 6.26 -7.06 5.15
CA PHE A 122 5.19 -6.09 5.39
C PHE A 122 4.25 -6.64 6.45
N VAL A 123 4.15 -5.93 7.56
CA VAL A 123 3.27 -6.27 8.68
C VAL A 123 2.16 -5.23 8.76
N TYR A 124 0.92 -5.69 8.72
CA TYR A 124 -0.26 -4.83 8.85
C TYR A 124 -1.10 -5.27 10.03
N TYR A 125 -1.50 -4.32 10.85
CA TYR A 125 -2.43 -4.53 11.93
C TYR A 125 -3.55 -3.50 11.84
N VAL A 126 -4.79 -3.95 11.58
CA VAL A 126 -5.97 -3.09 11.49
C VAL A 126 -6.92 -3.41 12.62
N ASP A 127 -7.16 -2.46 13.50
CA ASP A 127 -8.05 -2.57 14.65
C ASP A 127 -9.33 -1.73 14.42
N HIS A 128 -10.46 -2.40 14.33
CA HIS A 128 -11.77 -1.79 14.22
C HIS A 128 -12.28 -1.44 15.61
N LYS A 129 -12.11 -0.16 16.00
CA LYS A 129 -12.47 0.34 17.35
C LYS A 129 -13.86 0.96 17.44
N ASN A 130 -14.62 0.89 16.37
CA ASN A 130 -16.01 1.35 16.34
C ASN A 130 -16.84 0.51 15.36
N LYS A 131 -18.16 0.63 15.44
CA LYS A 131 -19.10 -0.05 14.53
C LYS A 131 -19.09 0.59 13.14
N SER A 132 -19.57 -0.16 12.15
CA SER A 132 -19.71 0.27 10.75
C SER A 132 -18.39 0.75 10.13
N THR A 133 -17.24 0.31 10.64
CA THR A 133 -15.93 0.66 10.08
C THR A 133 -15.55 -0.27 8.93
N PHE A 134 -14.72 0.22 8.02
CA PHE A 134 -14.32 -0.53 6.83
C PHE A 134 -12.81 -0.56 6.65
N SER A 135 -12.26 -1.75 6.37
CA SER A 135 -10.87 -1.89 5.94
C SER A 135 -10.73 -2.84 4.75
N ASN A 136 -9.88 -2.47 3.80
CA ASN A 136 -9.51 -3.31 2.67
C ASN A 136 -8.01 -3.24 2.42
N ILE A 137 -7.32 -4.39 2.52
CA ILE A 137 -5.88 -4.51 2.27
C ILE A 137 -5.67 -5.40 1.05
N GLU A 138 -5.12 -4.83 -0.02
CA GLU A 138 -4.78 -5.54 -1.25
C GLU A 138 -3.27 -5.50 -1.48
N ASN A 139 -2.62 -6.67 -1.49
CA ASN A 139 -1.19 -6.80 -1.78
C ASN A 139 -0.98 -7.51 -3.12
N VAL A 140 -0.07 -6.99 -3.91
CA VAL A 140 0.46 -7.65 -5.10
C VAL A 140 1.97 -7.75 -4.96
N GLY A 141 2.50 -8.96 -4.93
CA GLY A 141 3.93 -9.25 -4.89
C GLY A 141 4.41 -9.87 -6.20
N ILE A 142 5.53 -9.41 -6.71
CA ILE A 142 6.26 -10.00 -7.82
C ILE A 142 7.66 -10.29 -7.31
N ALA A 143 8.09 -11.55 -7.34
CA ALA A 143 9.37 -11.98 -6.83
C ALA A 143 10.20 -12.62 -7.92
N SER A 144 11.45 -12.15 -8.09
CA SER A 144 12.41 -12.64 -9.09
C SER A 144 13.80 -12.87 -8.47
N ASN A 145 14.60 -13.72 -9.12
CA ASN A 145 15.99 -14.02 -8.78
C ASN A 145 16.20 -14.47 -7.32
N GLY A 146 15.32 -15.38 -6.84
CA GLY A 146 15.38 -15.90 -5.48
C GLY A 146 14.90 -14.94 -4.40
N ALA A 147 14.19 -13.88 -4.77
CA ALA A 147 13.64 -12.92 -3.82
C ALA A 147 12.60 -13.52 -2.88
N LYS A 148 12.44 -12.90 -1.71
CA LYS A 148 11.46 -13.33 -0.72
C LYS A 148 10.57 -12.16 -0.29
N ILE A 149 9.25 -12.34 -0.42
CA ILE A 149 8.25 -11.37 0.04
C ILE A 149 7.40 -12.01 1.15
N ILE A 150 7.15 -11.27 2.22
CA ILE A 150 6.26 -11.69 3.31
C ILE A 150 5.20 -10.62 3.51
N PHE A 151 3.92 -11.02 3.43
CA PHE A 151 2.77 -10.22 3.83
C PHE A 151 2.15 -10.86 5.08
N ASP A 152 2.22 -10.16 6.21
CA ASP A 152 1.58 -10.56 7.47
C ASP A 152 0.47 -9.54 7.77
N VAL A 153 -0.78 -9.95 7.65
CA VAL A 153 -1.94 -9.04 7.66
C VAL A 153 -2.92 -9.48 8.73
N THR A 154 -3.04 -8.71 9.80
CA THR A 154 -3.99 -8.95 10.88
C THR A 154 -5.11 -7.92 10.85
N GLY A 155 -6.35 -8.40 10.80
CA GLY A 155 -7.56 -7.59 11.00
C GLY A 155 -8.26 -8.00 12.29
N LYS A 156 -8.67 -7.03 13.10
CA LYS A 156 -9.31 -7.27 14.40
C LYS A 156 -10.65 -6.55 14.47
N ILE A 157 -11.72 -7.30 14.82
CA ILE A 157 -13.07 -6.77 15.08
C ILE A 157 -13.53 -7.36 16.40
N GLU A 158 -13.52 -6.57 17.48
CA GLU A 158 -14.00 -6.99 18.80
C GLU A 158 -15.52 -6.95 18.89
N SER A 159 -16.08 -7.60 19.92
CA SER A 159 -17.50 -7.55 20.22
C SER A 159 -17.99 -6.11 20.42
N GLY A 160 -19.14 -5.78 19.85
CA GLY A 160 -19.71 -4.44 19.85
C GLY A 160 -19.37 -3.59 18.62
N MET A 161 -18.46 -4.07 17.74
CA MET A 161 -18.09 -3.39 16.48
C MET A 161 -18.98 -3.83 15.31
N ALA A 162 -20.28 -3.92 15.54
CA ALA A 162 -21.27 -4.39 14.57
C ALA A 162 -21.21 -3.67 13.23
N LYS A 163 -21.56 -4.37 12.14
CA LYS A 163 -21.56 -3.90 10.74
C LYS A 163 -20.18 -3.51 10.18
N SER A 164 -19.12 -3.78 10.92
CA SER A 164 -17.77 -3.56 10.43
C SER A 164 -17.40 -4.57 9.33
N ARG A 165 -16.51 -4.15 8.43
CA ARG A 165 -16.06 -4.96 7.30
C ARG A 165 -14.55 -4.97 7.22
N CYS A 166 -13.94 -6.17 7.18
CA CYS A 166 -12.51 -6.37 7.04
C CYS A 166 -12.23 -7.30 5.86
N SER A 167 -11.53 -6.81 4.85
CA SER A 167 -11.14 -7.60 3.67
C SER A 167 -9.63 -7.60 3.49
N GLN A 168 -9.06 -8.77 3.20
CA GLN A 168 -7.62 -8.95 2.98
C GLN A 168 -7.41 -9.82 1.74
N LEU A 169 -6.66 -9.33 0.76
CA LEU A 169 -6.31 -10.07 -0.44
C LEU A 169 -4.83 -9.92 -0.74
N SER A 170 -4.13 -11.05 -0.91
CA SER A 170 -2.73 -11.06 -1.33
C SER A 170 -2.57 -11.90 -2.60
N LYS A 171 -2.00 -11.29 -3.64
CA LYS A 171 -1.64 -11.96 -4.89
C LYS A 171 -0.14 -12.00 -5.04
N GLY A 172 0.40 -13.14 -5.46
CA GLY A 172 1.84 -13.32 -5.66
C GLY A 172 2.15 -13.95 -7.00
N ILE A 173 3.14 -13.39 -7.70
CA ILE A 173 3.67 -13.90 -8.95
C ILE A 173 5.13 -14.27 -8.72
N LEU A 174 5.46 -15.55 -8.92
CA LEU A 174 6.81 -16.09 -8.85
C LEU A 174 7.38 -16.14 -10.27
N MET A 175 8.51 -15.46 -10.48
CA MET A 175 9.16 -15.38 -11.79
C MET A 175 10.13 -16.54 -12.02
N ASP A 176 10.55 -17.22 -10.94
CA ASP A 176 11.48 -18.37 -10.94
C ASP A 176 11.11 -19.36 -9.83
N ASP A 177 11.88 -20.47 -9.73
CA ASP A 177 11.66 -21.56 -8.76
C ASP A 177 12.24 -21.27 -7.37
N GLU A 178 13.21 -20.38 -7.28
CA GLU A 178 13.92 -20.01 -6.05
C GLU A 178 13.19 -18.91 -5.26
N SER A 179 12.36 -18.13 -5.94
CA SER A 179 11.60 -17.02 -5.34
C SER A 179 10.46 -17.53 -4.46
N VAL A 180 10.20 -16.79 -3.38
CA VAL A 180 9.18 -17.15 -2.39
C VAL A 180 8.31 -15.97 -2.02
N ILE A 181 6.99 -16.14 -2.03
CA ILE A 181 6.04 -15.20 -1.49
C ILE A 181 5.21 -15.91 -0.42
N ASN A 182 5.19 -15.36 0.81
CA ASN A 182 4.37 -15.84 1.90
C ASN A 182 3.30 -14.81 2.25
N ALA A 183 2.04 -15.21 2.21
CA ALA A 183 0.93 -14.42 2.71
C ALA A 183 0.33 -15.09 3.96
N LYS A 184 0.22 -14.34 5.05
CA LYS A 184 -0.33 -14.78 6.33
C LYS A 184 -1.51 -13.87 6.72
N PRO A 185 -2.69 -14.08 6.16
CA PRO A 185 -3.87 -13.33 6.55
C PRO A 185 -4.42 -13.88 7.87
N ILE A 186 -4.64 -13.01 8.84
CA ILE A 186 -5.17 -13.32 10.17
C ILE A 186 -6.41 -12.47 10.43
N LEU A 187 -7.50 -13.10 10.85
CA LEU A 187 -8.74 -12.43 11.24
C LEU A 187 -9.07 -12.79 12.70
N LEU A 188 -9.01 -11.79 13.58
CA LEU A 188 -9.38 -11.87 15.00
C LEU A 188 -10.78 -11.28 15.18
N ILE A 189 -11.80 -12.10 15.08
CA ILE A 189 -13.20 -11.66 14.99
C ILE A 189 -14.00 -12.21 16.15
N ASP A 190 -14.52 -11.29 17.00
CA ASP A 190 -15.41 -11.57 18.12
C ASP A 190 -16.82 -10.98 17.91
N GLU A 191 -17.09 -10.32 16.77
CA GLU A 191 -18.37 -9.73 16.41
C GLU A 191 -19.14 -10.63 15.43
N PHE A 192 -20.43 -10.88 15.71
CA PHE A 192 -21.28 -11.72 14.85
C PHE A 192 -21.91 -10.94 13.68
N ASP A 193 -22.28 -9.67 13.90
CA ASP A 193 -22.86 -8.79 12.88
C ASP A 193 -21.75 -8.04 12.14
N CYS A 194 -20.85 -8.76 11.50
CA CYS A 194 -19.78 -8.18 10.71
C CYS A 194 -19.51 -9.00 9.45
N PHE A 195 -18.70 -8.43 8.54
CA PHE A 195 -18.21 -9.13 7.36
C PHE A 195 -16.69 -9.15 7.37
N ALA A 196 -16.10 -10.33 7.41
CA ALA A 196 -14.66 -10.50 7.36
C ALA A 196 -14.29 -11.59 6.36
N ASN A 197 -13.38 -11.29 5.45
CA ASN A 197 -12.86 -12.25 4.50
C ASN A 197 -11.37 -12.06 4.26
N HIS A 198 -10.72 -13.14 3.87
CA HIS A 198 -9.36 -13.09 3.38
C HIS A 198 -9.14 -14.04 2.21
N GLY A 199 -8.11 -13.76 1.40
CA GLY A 199 -7.69 -14.62 0.31
C GLY A 199 -6.22 -14.46 0.01
N ALA A 200 -5.60 -15.55 -0.44
CA ALA A 200 -4.24 -15.53 -0.97
C ALA A 200 -4.17 -16.38 -2.23
N SER A 201 -3.53 -15.85 -3.27
CA SER A 201 -3.25 -16.57 -4.52
C SER A 201 -1.81 -16.32 -4.92
N ILE A 202 -0.98 -17.35 -4.81
CA ILE A 202 0.46 -17.26 -5.09
C ILE A 202 0.81 -18.38 -6.06
N GLY A 203 1.49 -18.02 -7.14
CA GLY A 203 1.91 -18.98 -8.15
C GLY A 203 2.81 -18.39 -9.20
N LYS A 204 3.29 -19.24 -10.08
CA LYS A 204 3.98 -18.81 -11.29
C LYS A 204 3.02 -18.15 -12.26
N MET A 205 3.57 -17.38 -13.19
CA MET A 205 2.79 -16.87 -14.30
C MET A 205 2.16 -18.01 -15.11
N SER A 206 0.90 -17.86 -15.50
CA SER A 206 0.18 -18.89 -16.25
C SER A 206 0.85 -19.20 -17.59
N ASP A 207 1.25 -20.46 -17.80
CA ASP A 207 1.78 -20.92 -19.07
C ASP A 207 0.77 -20.75 -20.22
N GLU A 208 -0.53 -20.85 -19.93
CA GLU A 208 -1.60 -20.64 -20.92
C GLU A 208 -1.65 -19.16 -21.36
N ALA A 209 -1.53 -18.22 -20.41
CA ALA A 209 -1.51 -16.80 -20.74
C ALA A 209 -0.26 -16.44 -21.56
N LEU A 210 0.90 -16.99 -21.20
CA LEU A 210 2.14 -16.82 -21.96
C LEU A 210 2.02 -17.43 -23.36
N PHE A 211 1.49 -18.66 -23.47
CA PHE A 211 1.29 -19.31 -24.75
C PHE A 211 0.36 -18.49 -25.65
N TYR A 212 -0.76 -18.03 -25.11
CA TYR A 212 -1.72 -17.20 -25.87
C TYR A 212 -1.09 -15.92 -26.44
N ILE A 213 -0.32 -15.21 -25.63
CA ILE A 213 0.34 -13.96 -26.05
C ILE A 213 1.44 -14.26 -27.09
N ARG A 214 2.25 -15.30 -26.85
CA ARG A 214 3.30 -15.74 -27.79
C ARG A 214 2.74 -16.24 -29.11
N SER A 215 1.58 -16.85 -29.13
CA SER A 215 0.92 -17.28 -30.39
C SER A 215 0.52 -16.09 -31.28
N ARG A 216 0.55 -14.87 -30.72
CA ARG A 216 0.37 -13.60 -31.44
C ARG A 216 1.67 -12.99 -31.97
N GLY A 217 2.80 -13.68 -31.87
CA GLY A 217 4.09 -13.28 -32.44
C GLY A 217 5.02 -12.53 -31.47
N LEU A 218 4.68 -12.45 -30.18
CA LEU A 218 5.56 -11.85 -29.17
C LEU A 218 6.62 -12.88 -28.69
N THR A 219 7.82 -12.36 -28.37
CA THR A 219 8.83 -13.16 -27.68
C THR A 219 8.36 -13.53 -26.27
N LYS A 220 9.04 -14.43 -25.60
CA LYS A 220 8.72 -14.77 -24.21
C LYS A 220 8.91 -13.53 -23.30
N GLU A 221 9.97 -12.81 -23.49
CA GLU A 221 10.35 -11.60 -22.76
C GLU A 221 9.31 -10.50 -22.96
N ASP A 222 8.86 -10.25 -24.20
CA ASP A 222 7.83 -9.26 -24.48
C ASP A 222 6.46 -9.65 -23.89
N ALA A 223 6.14 -10.94 -23.88
CA ALA A 223 4.91 -11.44 -23.25
C ALA A 223 4.94 -11.24 -21.74
N PHE A 224 6.05 -11.54 -21.08
CA PHE A 224 6.26 -11.25 -19.66
C PHE A 224 6.12 -9.75 -19.37
N PHE A 225 6.85 -8.94 -20.12
CA PHE A 225 6.78 -7.48 -19.97
C PHE A 225 5.36 -6.96 -20.08
N LEU A 226 4.59 -7.44 -21.06
CA LEU A 226 3.21 -7.01 -21.26
C LEU A 226 2.30 -7.38 -20.07
N ILE A 227 2.39 -8.63 -19.58
CA ILE A 227 1.56 -9.09 -18.46
C ILE A 227 1.90 -8.30 -17.18
N ILE A 228 3.19 -8.20 -16.85
CA ILE A 228 3.65 -7.48 -15.66
C ILE A 228 3.28 -6.00 -15.75
N SER A 229 3.47 -5.36 -16.90
CA SER A 229 3.08 -3.97 -17.12
C SER A 229 1.59 -3.75 -16.88
N GLY A 230 0.73 -4.68 -17.30
CA GLY A 230 -0.71 -4.62 -17.02
C GLY A 230 -1.05 -4.64 -15.52
N ILE A 231 -0.20 -5.26 -14.70
CA ILE A 231 -0.37 -5.33 -13.25
C ILE A 231 0.18 -4.09 -12.55
N VAL A 232 1.35 -3.58 -12.98
CA VAL A 232 2.05 -2.49 -12.30
C VAL A 232 1.57 -1.10 -12.72
N ASN A 233 1.17 -0.92 -13.99
CA ASN A 233 0.79 0.39 -14.52
C ASN A 233 -0.33 1.07 -13.73
N PRO A 234 -1.39 0.40 -13.25
CA PRO A 234 -2.42 1.06 -12.46
C PRO A 234 -1.90 1.73 -11.18
N TYR A 235 -0.83 1.19 -10.57
CA TYR A 235 -0.17 1.79 -9.41
C TYR A 235 0.65 3.02 -9.80
N VAL A 236 1.45 2.90 -10.86
CA VAL A 236 2.30 3.99 -11.36
C VAL A 236 1.44 5.15 -11.87
N ASP A 237 0.40 4.87 -12.64
CA ASP A 237 -0.47 5.90 -13.24
C ASP A 237 -1.26 6.68 -12.18
N SER A 238 -1.45 6.10 -10.99
CA SER A 238 -2.13 6.77 -9.88
C SER A 238 -1.25 7.80 -9.16
N ILE A 239 0.08 7.76 -9.33
CA ILE A 239 1.02 8.67 -8.66
C ILE A 239 0.78 10.10 -9.18
N PRO A 240 0.48 11.06 -8.27
CA PRO A 240 0.02 12.39 -8.67
C PRO A 240 1.15 13.34 -9.10
N ASP A 241 2.39 13.00 -8.81
CA ASP A 241 3.57 13.80 -9.16
C ASP A 241 4.39 13.16 -10.26
N GLU A 242 4.65 13.89 -11.34
CA GLU A 242 5.29 13.37 -12.54
C GLU A 242 6.75 12.93 -12.28
N LYS A 243 7.48 13.63 -11.42
CA LYS A 243 8.85 13.26 -11.06
C LYS A 243 8.91 11.87 -10.42
N TYR A 244 8.08 11.61 -9.42
CA TYR A 244 8.03 10.30 -8.76
C TYR A 244 7.43 9.22 -9.65
N LYS A 245 6.46 9.57 -10.48
CA LYS A 245 5.89 8.67 -11.47
C LYS A 245 6.96 8.21 -12.48
N GLU A 246 7.73 9.12 -13.06
CA GLU A 246 8.83 8.81 -13.98
C GLU A 246 9.92 7.97 -13.30
N GLU A 247 10.30 8.32 -12.06
CA GLU A 247 11.30 7.59 -11.29
C GLU A 247 10.87 6.13 -11.06
N ILE A 248 9.66 5.91 -10.54
CA ILE A 248 9.12 4.57 -10.27
C ILE A 248 8.93 3.79 -11.57
N SER A 249 8.40 4.42 -12.63
CA SER A 249 8.20 3.80 -13.93
C SER A 249 9.52 3.33 -14.55
N SER A 250 10.55 4.18 -14.51
CA SER A 250 11.89 3.84 -15.03
C SER A 250 12.50 2.66 -14.27
N ARG A 251 12.42 2.66 -12.93
CA ARG A 251 12.93 1.57 -12.10
C ARG A 251 12.20 0.25 -12.37
N LEU A 252 10.87 0.27 -12.44
CA LEU A 252 10.07 -0.91 -12.79
C LEU A 252 10.41 -1.44 -14.17
N SER A 253 10.54 -0.56 -15.16
CA SER A 253 10.91 -0.96 -16.53
C SER A 253 12.26 -1.66 -16.58
N ASN A 254 13.22 -1.21 -15.79
CA ASN A 254 14.53 -1.85 -15.69
C ASN A 254 14.45 -3.23 -15.01
N LEU A 255 13.69 -3.35 -13.93
CA LEU A 255 13.49 -4.62 -13.22
C LEU A 255 12.76 -5.68 -14.06
N ILE A 256 11.82 -5.26 -14.91
CA ILE A 256 11.03 -6.20 -15.74
C ILE A 256 11.81 -6.65 -16.98
N LYS A 257 12.71 -5.83 -17.49
CA LYS A 257 13.51 -6.13 -18.70
C LYS A 257 14.79 -6.92 -18.39
N GLY A 258 15.23 -6.88 -17.11
CA GLY A 258 16.32 -7.65 -16.47
C GLY A 258 17.57 -7.69 -17.10
#